data_b683b6780ee3197a0d3a4c2a5ad2c2d0
#
_entry.id   b683b6780ee3197a0d3a4c2a5ad2c2d0
#
_cell.length_a   1.000
_cell.length_b   1.000
_cell.length_c   1.000
_cell.angle_alpha   90.00
_cell.angle_beta   90.00
_cell.angle_gamma   90.00
#
_symmetry.space_group_name_H-M   'P 1'
#
loop_
_entity.id
_entity.type
_entity.pdbx_description
1 polymer ?
#
loop_
_entity_poly.entity_id
_entity_poly.type
_entity_poly.pdbx_seq_one_letter_code
_entity_poly.pdbx_strand_id
1 'polypeptide(L)'
;MIKIFTILFAIIAMIYSFNWLASFSGEVLFILGDYEVKISPLFFIISSVAIIVLSILLWLSFSYIYQLPRKIQLIKEARSNEKVQNAIMKGLVHASAGNINAAEIEIKKIDRIKKNTSDIMVLLLKAQNASLKKDNVALNKIFQQMGKIETTKMLSYRGLYTLSKNSKNPQKSIELLKDAETYNSAEPWVIDELLKCYLVTQNWKSASEVLDKMLAHKLISRKKYNLHKSIILTSHALLLEEQNPSEAISLALDAIKLNKSQIIAVITAARILSEQGERARA
;
A
#
# COMPACT_ATOMS: atom_id res chain seq x y z
N MET A 1 -20.36 -39.94 -11.96
CA MET A 1 -21.17 -40.99 -12.60
C MET A 1 -20.54 -41.49 -13.90
N ILE A 2 -20.16 -40.65 -14.83
CA ILE A 2 -19.54 -41.05 -16.13
C ILE A 2 -18.30 -41.94 -15.94
N LYS A 3 -17.40 -41.64 -14.97
CA LYS A 3 -16.19 -42.43 -14.69
C LYS A 3 -16.49 -43.85 -14.22
N ILE A 4 -17.57 -44.05 -13.47
CA ILE A 4 -17.96 -45.38 -13.00
C ILE A 4 -18.51 -46.20 -14.16
N PHE A 5 -19.29 -45.56 -15.06
CA PHE A 5 -19.84 -46.22 -16.26
C PHE A 5 -18.75 -46.63 -17.25
N THR A 6 -17.71 -45.78 -17.45
CA THR A 6 -16.57 -46.12 -18.32
C THR A 6 -15.73 -47.26 -17.76
N ILE A 7 -15.55 -47.32 -16.44
CA ILE A 7 -14.85 -48.45 -15.78
C ILE A 7 -15.65 -49.73 -15.89
N LEU A 8 -16.96 -49.67 -15.66
CA LEU A 8 -17.84 -50.84 -15.78
C LEU A 8 -17.89 -51.39 -17.22
N PHE A 9 -17.98 -50.50 -18.21
CA PHE A 9 -17.94 -50.84 -19.62
C PHE A 9 -16.59 -51.50 -20.01
N ALA A 10 -15.45 -50.95 -19.53
CA ALA A 10 -14.14 -51.49 -19.77
C ALA A 10 -13.99 -52.91 -19.17
N ILE A 11 -14.53 -53.15 -17.99
CA ILE A 11 -14.54 -54.48 -17.33
C ILE A 11 -15.39 -55.50 -18.14
N ILE A 12 -16.57 -55.12 -18.59
CA ILE A 12 -17.45 -55.98 -19.40
C ILE A 12 -16.79 -56.29 -20.75
N ALA A 13 -16.23 -55.30 -21.43
CA ALA A 13 -15.50 -55.50 -22.70
C ALA A 13 -14.28 -56.42 -22.51
N MET A 14 -13.59 -56.31 -21.38
CA MET A 14 -12.47 -57.17 -21.03
C MET A 14 -12.86 -58.61 -20.79
N ILE A 15 -14.00 -58.85 -20.07
CA ILE A 15 -14.52 -60.21 -19.85
C ILE A 15 -14.94 -60.85 -21.16
N TYR A 16 -15.57 -60.08 -22.07
CA TYR A 16 -16.02 -60.60 -23.38
C TYR A 16 -14.84 -60.91 -24.28
N SER A 17 -13.81 -60.07 -24.32
CA SER A 17 -12.56 -60.29 -25.05
C SER A 17 -11.84 -61.55 -24.53
N PHE A 18 -11.82 -61.70 -23.18
CA PHE A 18 -11.19 -62.85 -22.54
C PHE A 18 -11.89 -64.16 -22.91
N ASN A 19 -13.20 -64.22 -22.91
CA ASN A 19 -14.01 -65.37 -23.25
C ASN A 19 -13.85 -65.76 -24.74
N TRP A 20 -13.85 -64.76 -25.63
CA TRP A 20 -13.60 -64.94 -27.05
C TRP A 20 -12.20 -65.49 -27.35
N LEU A 21 -11.20 -65.00 -26.65
CA LEU A 21 -9.78 -65.43 -26.83
C LEU A 21 -9.50 -66.81 -26.20
N ALA A 22 -10.23 -67.17 -25.13
CA ALA A 22 -10.11 -68.47 -24.47
C ALA A 22 -10.63 -69.59 -25.36
N SER A 23 -11.42 -69.29 -26.42
CA SER A 23 -11.89 -70.26 -27.40
C SER A 23 -10.90 -70.60 -28.52
N PHE A 24 -9.73 -69.86 -28.58
CA PHE A 24 -8.67 -70.13 -29.54
C PHE A 24 -7.72 -71.18 -28.98
N SER A 25 -7.72 -72.39 -29.53
CA SER A 25 -6.73 -73.44 -29.25
C SER A 25 -5.50 -73.24 -30.15
N GLY A 26 -4.59 -72.38 -29.74
CA GLY A 26 -3.29 -72.13 -30.41
C GLY A 26 -2.16 -72.05 -29.40
N GLU A 27 -0.93 -72.30 -29.84
CA GLU A 27 0.32 -72.07 -29.04
C GLU A 27 1.03 -70.79 -29.54
N VAL A 28 1.39 -69.89 -28.65
CA VAL A 28 2.27 -68.75 -29.02
C VAL A 28 3.69 -69.16 -28.82
N LEU A 29 4.45 -69.25 -29.94
CA LEU A 29 5.88 -69.58 -29.96
C LEU A 29 6.68 -68.29 -29.88
N PHE A 30 7.44 -68.12 -28.79
CA PHE A 30 8.46 -67.07 -28.65
C PHE A 30 9.83 -67.68 -28.97
N ILE A 31 10.45 -67.23 -30.07
CA ILE A 31 11.80 -67.64 -30.45
C ILE A 31 12.77 -66.55 -29.97
N LEU A 32 13.51 -66.81 -28.93
CA LEU A 32 14.59 -65.95 -28.40
C LEU A 32 15.94 -66.66 -28.66
N GLY A 33 16.55 -66.38 -29.79
CA GLY A 33 17.78 -67.03 -30.20
C GLY A 33 17.56 -68.52 -30.37
N ASP A 34 18.28 -69.38 -29.65
CA ASP A 34 18.24 -70.83 -29.68
C ASP A 34 17.16 -71.44 -28.75
N TYR A 35 16.40 -70.64 -28.05
CA TYR A 35 15.32 -71.08 -27.14
C TYR A 35 13.94 -70.86 -27.67
N GLU A 36 13.19 -71.96 -27.80
CA GLU A 36 11.77 -71.96 -28.14
C GLU A 36 10.92 -72.05 -26.87
N VAL A 37 10.22 -70.99 -26.52
CA VAL A 37 9.32 -70.98 -25.36
C VAL A 37 7.90 -71.05 -25.88
N LYS A 38 7.22 -72.14 -25.58
CA LYS A 38 5.79 -72.36 -25.86
C LYS A 38 4.95 -71.81 -24.73
N ILE A 39 4.16 -70.79 -24.97
CA ILE A 39 3.28 -70.14 -23.98
C ILE A 39 1.83 -70.29 -24.45
N SER A 40 0.95 -70.62 -23.55
CA SER A 40 -0.49 -70.61 -23.80
C SER A 40 -0.94 -69.18 -24.12
N PRO A 41 -1.74 -68.96 -25.19
CA PRO A 41 -2.26 -67.61 -25.55
C PRO A 41 -2.94 -66.92 -24.36
N LEU A 42 -3.59 -67.66 -23.52
CA LEU A 42 -4.27 -67.17 -22.34
C LEU A 42 -3.32 -66.62 -21.29
N PHE A 43 -2.14 -67.28 -21.07
CA PHE A 43 -1.14 -66.83 -20.17
C PHE A 43 -0.45 -65.52 -20.68
N PHE A 44 -0.21 -65.45 -22.01
CA PHE A 44 0.36 -64.26 -22.65
C PHE A 44 -0.52 -63.02 -22.44
N ILE A 45 -1.85 -63.15 -22.57
CA ILE A 45 -2.78 -62.06 -22.40
C ILE A 45 -2.90 -61.63 -20.94
N ILE A 46 -2.97 -62.58 -20.02
CA ILE A 46 -3.02 -62.28 -18.57
C ILE A 46 -1.77 -61.55 -18.16
N SER A 47 -0.58 -61.94 -18.59
CA SER A 47 0.67 -61.28 -18.27
C SER A 47 0.77 -59.90 -18.91
N SER A 48 0.27 -59.72 -20.15
CA SER A 48 0.21 -58.42 -20.84
C SER A 48 -0.68 -57.44 -20.11
N VAL A 49 -1.89 -57.85 -19.70
CA VAL A 49 -2.83 -57.05 -18.92
C VAL A 49 -2.21 -56.71 -17.54
N ALA A 50 -1.58 -57.66 -16.89
CA ALA A 50 -0.92 -57.43 -15.60
C ALA A 50 0.18 -56.36 -15.71
N ILE A 51 1.00 -56.41 -16.77
CA ILE A 51 2.03 -55.40 -17.05
C ILE A 51 1.41 -54.01 -17.28
N ILE A 52 0.32 -53.91 -18.05
CA ILE A 52 -0.36 -52.67 -18.31
C ILE A 52 -0.93 -52.08 -17.01
N VAL A 53 -1.61 -52.90 -16.19
CA VAL A 53 -2.12 -52.47 -14.88
C VAL A 53 -1.00 -52.02 -13.96
N LEU A 54 0.08 -52.74 -13.90
CA LEU A 54 1.26 -52.39 -13.11
C LEU A 54 1.86 -51.04 -13.57
N SER A 55 1.97 -50.83 -14.90
CA SER A 55 2.45 -49.59 -15.49
C SER A 55 1.56 -48.39 -15.12
N ILE A 56 0.23 -48.56 -15.14
CA ILE A 56 -0.73 -47.56 -14.74
C ILE A 56 -0.62 -47.23 -13.24
N LEU A 57 -0.48 -48.23 -12.39
CA LEU A 57 -0.29 -48.07 -10.96
C LEU A 57 1.03 -47.36 -10.63
N LEU A 58 2.10 -47.69 -11.32
CA LEU A 58 3.41 -47.02 -11.19
C LEU A 58 3.29 -45.55 -11.64
N TRP A 59 2.64 -45.29 -12.77
CA TRP A 59 2.39 -43.91 -13.26
C TRP A 59 1.58 -43.08 -12.26
N LEU A 60 0.51 -43.62 -11.71
CA LEU A 60 -0.30 -42.95 -10.71
C LEU A 60 0.47 -42.67 -9.43
N SER A 61 1.26 -43.63 -8.95
CA SER A 61 2.14 -43.49 -7.79
C SER A 61 3.19 -42.39 -8.00
N PHE A 62 3.85 -42.43 -9.16
CA PHE A 62 4.86 -41.46 -9.54
C PHE A 62 4.26 -40.03 -9.64
N SER A 63 3.12 -39.92 -10.31
CA SER A 63 2.38 -38.64 -10.42
C SER A 63 1.96 -38.08 -9.06
N TYR A 64 1.56 -38.94 -8.14
CA TYR A 64 1.18 -38.55 -6.77
C TYR A 64 2.40 -38.06 -5.98
N ILE A 65 3.53 -38.74 -6.07
CA ILE A 65 4.80 -38.37 -5.41
C ILE A 65 5.32 -37.03 -5.94
N TYR A 66 5.22 -36.81 -7.27
CA TYR A 66 5.66 -35.55 -7.89
C TYR A 66 4.85 -34.32 -7.47
N GLN A 67 3.57 -34.50 -7.13
CA GLN A 67 2.67 -33.41 -6.69
C GLN A 67 2.76 -33.12 -5.17
N LEU A 68 3.27 -34.06 -4.38
CA LEU A 68 3.39 -33.96 -2.92
C LEU A 68 4.21 -32.74 -2.46
N PRO A 69 5.42 -32.44 -2.99
CA PRO A 69 6.20 -31.31 -2.52
C PRO A 69 5.50 -29.97 -2.74
N ARG A 70 4.78 -29.82 -3.85
CA ARG A 70 4.01 -28.59 -4.15
C ARG A 70 2.84 -28.39 -3.18
N LYS A 71 2.11 -29.45 -2.85
CA LYS A 71 1.02 -29.38 -1.86
C LYS A 71 1.53 -29.06 -0.46
N ILE A 72 2.67 -29.66 -0.07
CA ILE A 72 3.29 -29.40 1.23
C ILE A 72 3.78 -27.94 1.33
N GLN A 73 4.36 -27.39 0.25
CA GLN A 73 4.77 -25.98 0.21
C GLN A 73 3.57 -25.05 0.36
N LEU A 74 2.48 -25.26 -0.38
CA LEU A 74 1.27 -24.46 -0.27
C LEU A 74 0.66 -24.50 1.14
N ILE A 75 0.63 -25.67 1.78
CA ILE A 75 0.14 -25.81 3.16
C ILE A 75 1.07 -25.08 4.15
N LYS A 76 2.39 -25.18 3.97
CA LYS A 76 3.36 -24.45 4.79
C LYS A 76 3.22 -22.95 4.64
N GLU A 77 3.07 -22.45 3.41
CA GLU A 77 2.83 -21.03 3.13
C GLU A 77 1.52 -20.55 3.73
N ALA A 78 0.43 -21.29 3.56
CA ALA A 78 -0.86 -20.96 4.16
C ALA A 78 -0.77 -20.86 5.69
N ARG A 79 -0.19 -21.85 6.35
CA ARG A 79 0.03 -21.85 7.81
C ARG A 79 0.97 -20.73 8.26
N SER A 80 2.01 -20.42 7.47
CA SER A 80 2.92 -19.30 7.73
C SER A 80 2.20 -17.97 7.65
N ASN A 81 1.37 -17.77 6.61
CA ASN A 81 0.56 -16.56 6.43
C ASN A 81 -0.45 -16.39 7.58
N GLU A 82 -1.14 -17.44 7.97
CA GLU A 82 -2.07 -17.42 9.10
C GLU A 82 -1.38 -17.01 10.40
N LYS A 83 -0.20 -17.59 10.70
CA LYS A 83 0.60 -17.21 11.88
C LYS A 83 1.00 -15.74 11.85
N VAL A 84 1.40 -15.21 10.68
CA VAL A 84 1.75 -13.79 10.50
C VAL A 84 0.53 -12.91 10.72
N GLN A 85 -0.62 -13.23 10.12
CA GLN A 85 -1.86 -12.46 10.32
C GLN A 85 -2.30 -12.44 11.79
N ASN A 86 -2.26 -13.58 12.46
CA ASN A 86 -2.58 -13.66 13.89
C ASN A 86 -1.61 -12.85 14.74
N ALA A 87 -0.33 -12.84 14.42
CA ALA A 87 0.66 -12.03 15.11
C ALA A 87 0.47 -10.52 14.85
N ILE A 88 0.10 -10.13 13.62
CA ILE A 88 -0.25 -8.73 13.29
C ILE A 88 -1.45 -8.29 14.13
N MET A 89 -2.54 -9.06 14.14
CA MET A 89 -3.75 -8.71 14.90
C MET A 89 -3.45 -8.56 16.39
N LYS A 90 -2.75 -9.52 17.00
CA LYS A 90 -2.34 -9.44 18.42
C LYS A 90 -1.42 -8.26 18.67
N GLY A 91 -0.45 -8.04 17.80
CA GLY A 91 0.48 -6.91 17.89
C GLY A 91 -0.25 -5.56 17.83
N LEU A 92 -1.21 -5.38 16.92
CA LEU A 92 -2.02 -4.16 16.82
C LEU A 92 -2.87 -3.94 18.08
N VAL A 93 -3.50 -4.99 18.61
CA VAL A 93 -4.26 -4.91 19.87
C VAL A 93 -3.36 -4.48 21.03
N HIS A 94 -2.19 -5.09 21.17
CA HIS A 94 -1.23 -4.71 22.21
C HIS A 94 -0.70 -3.28 22.04
N ALA A 95 -0.38 -2.88 20.82
CA ALA A 95 0.07 -1.51 20.53
C ALA A 95 -1.04 -0.48 20.81
N SER A 96 -2.29 -0.77 20.43
CA SER A 96 -3.43 0.10 20.72
C SER A 96 -3.73 0.22 22.22
N ALA A 97 -3.46 -0.84 23.00
CA ALA A 97 -3.54 -0.83 24.46
C ALA A 97 -2.31 -0.18 25.13
N GLY A 98 -1.33 0.32 24.37
CA GLY A 98 -0.10 0.91 24.90
C GLY A 98 0.91 -0.11 25.43
N ASN A 99 0.68 -1.42 25.23
CA ASN A 99 1.60 -2.45 25.71
C ASN A 99 2.73 -2.68 24.68
N ILE A 100 3.76 -1.82 24.80
CA ILE A 100 4.91 -1.79 23.88
C ILE A 100 5.64 -3.14 23.84
N ASN A 101 5.89 -3.75 25.00
CA ASN A 101 6.66 -4.99 25.09
C ASN A 101 5.94 -6.17 24.43
N ALA A 102 4.64 -6.31 24.65
CA ALA A 102 3.84 -7.36 24.02
C ALA A 102 3.74 -7.16 22.49
N ALA A 103 3.57 -5.92 22.04
CA ALA A 103 3.60 -5.61 20.61
C ALA A 103 4.96 -5.96 19.97
N GLU A 104 6.07 -5.68 20.64
CA GLU A 104 7.41 -6.03 20.16
C GLU A 104 7.64 -7.54 20.05
N ILE A 105 7.12 -8.32 21.00
CA ILE A 105 7.18 -9.78 20.90
C ILE A 105 6.49 -10.29 19.65
N GLU A 106 5.31 -9.75 19.32
CA GLU A 106 4.59 -10.14 18.11
C GLU A 106 5.33 -9.69 16.82
N ILE A 107 5.92 -8.49 16.80
CA ILE A 107 6.77 -8.01 15.69
C ILE A 107 7.96 -8.97 15.50
N LYS A 108 8.66 -9.37 16.56
CA LYS A 108 9.78 -10.32 16.48
C LYS A 108 9.34 -11.69 15.96
N LYS A 109 8.12 -12.15 16.27
CA LYS A 109 7.56 -13.39 15.69
C LYS A 109 7.36 -13.24 14.18
N ILE A 110 6.81 -12.12 13.72
CA ILE A 110 6.62 -11.83 12.30
C ILE A 110 7.96 -11.84 11.58
N ASP A 111 8.97 -11.14 12.09
CA ASP A 111 10.29 -11.02 11.48
C ASP A 111 11.05 -12.37 11.42
N ARG A 112 10.75 -13.31 12.32
CA ARG A 112 11.29 -14.70 12.28
C ARG A 112 10.62 -15.54 11.18
N ILE A 113 9.33 -15.30 10.92
CA ILE A 113 8.56 -16.06 9.92
C ILE A 113 8.83 -15.52 8.52
N LYS A 114 8.80 -14.21 8.37
CA LYS A 114 9.02 -13.50 7.10
C LYS A 114 10.04 -12.38 7.30
N LYS A 115 11.28 -12.59 6.90
CA LYS A 115 12.29 -11.52 6.86
C LYS A 115 11.92 -10.48 5.79
N ASN A 116 12.03 -9.19 6.15
CA ASN A 116 11.83 -8.05 5.23
C ASN A 116 10.46 -8.02 4.53
N THR A 117 9.40 -8.24 5.28
CA THR A 117 8.05 -8.16 4.74
C THR A 117 7.69 -6.70 4.44
N SER A 118 7.43 -6.39 3.16
CA SER A 118 6.82 -5.12 2.72
C SER A 118 5.30 -5.13 2.91
N ASP A 119 4.78 -5.98 3.78
CA ASP A 119 3.36 -6.03 4.12
C ASP A 119 2.97 -4.74 4.84
N ILE A 120 1.96 -4.06 4.30
CA ILE A 120 1.48 -2.77 4.81
C ILE A 120 1.08 -2.86 6.28
N MET A 121 0.41 -3.94 6.68
CA MET A 121 -0.06 -4.12 8.04
C MET A 121 1.11 -4.31 9.02
N VAL A 122 2.18 -4.97 8.59
CA VAL A 122 3.41 -5.10 9.39
C VAL A 122 4.11 -3.76 9.54
N LEU A 123 4.19 -2.97 8.47
CA LEU A 123 4.76 -1.62 8.52
C LEU A 123 3.95 -0.71 9.45
N LEU A 124 2.61 -0.78 9.40
CA LEU A 124 1.73 -0.02 10.30
C LEU A 124 1.93 -0.42 11.76
N LEU A 125 1.99 -1.71 12.06
CA LEU A 125 2.26 -2.21 13.41
C LEU A 125 3.63 -1.73 13.92
N LYS A 126 4.67 -1.83 13.08
CA LYS A 126 6.02 -1.34 13.43
C LYS A 126 6.03 0.16 13.66
N ALA A 127 5.32 0.94 12.82
CA ALA A 127 5.21 2.38 12.97
C ALA A 127 4.49 2.76 14.28
N GLN A 128 3.38 2.09 14.59
CA GLN A 128 2.66 2.33 15.84
C GLN A 128 3.51 2.01 17.06
N ASN A 129 4.22 0.87 17.06
CA ASN A 129 5.11 0.49 18.16
C ASN A 129 6.29 1.47 18.31
N ALA A 130 6.92 1.88 17.20
CA ALA A 130 7.99 2.88 17.21
C ALA A 130 7.50 4.26 17.70
N SER A 131 6.26 4.63 17.36
CA SER A 131 5.62 5.86 17.84
C SER A 131 5.42 5.82 19.37
N LEU A 132 4.94 4.72 19.90
CA LEU A 132 4.80 4.54 21.35
C LEU A 132 6.14 4.60 22.09
N LYS A 133 7.21 4.10 21.47
CA LYS A 133 8.60 4.20 21.97
C LYS A 133 9.21 5.58 21.80
N LYS A 134 8.57 6.48 21.04
CA LYS A 134 9.12 7.77 20.60
C LYS A 134 10.44 7.61 19.82
N ASP A 135 10.60 6.48 19.12
CA ASP A 135 11.78 6.21 18.27
C ASP A 135 11.62 6.84 16.89
N ASN A 136 12.02 8.11 16.81
CA ASN A 136 11.92 8.89 15.57
C ASN A 136 12.82 8.34 14.45
N VAL A 137 13.93 7.66 14.79
CA VAL A 137 14.83 7.07 13.79
C VAL A 137 14.18 5.86 13.12
N ALA A 138 13.59 4.98 13.92
CA ALA A 138 12.83 3.84 13.40
C ALA A 138 11.62 4.31 12.60
N LEU A 139 10.85 5.28 13.09
CA LEU A 139 9.71 5.87 12.39
C LEU A 139 10.09 6.42 11.02
N ASN A 140 11.18 7.19 10.94
CA ASN A 140 11.65 7.74 9.67
C ASN A 140 11.94 6.64 8.64
N LYS A 141 12.65 5.57 9.04
CA LYS A 141 12.93 4.42 8.17
C LYS A 141 11.66 3.72 7.70
N ILE A 142 10.70 3.53 8.60
CA ILE A 142 9.43 2.85 8.28
C ILE A 142 8.63 3.70 7.30
N PHE A 143 8.49 5.01 7.52
CA PHE A 143 7.78 5.89 6.60
C PHE A 143 8.44 5.98 5.23
N GLN A 144 9.80 5.99 5.16
CA GLN A 144 10.52 5.89 3.89
C GLN A 144 10.22 4.58 3.14
N GLN A 145 10.08 3.46 3.86
CA GLN A 145 9.66 2.19 3.25
C GLN A 145 8.22 2.26 2.74
N MET A 146 7.31 2.85 3.52
CA MET A 146 5.92 3.07 3.11
C MET A 146 5.81 3.97 1.87
N GLY A 147 6.71 4.94 1.72
CA GLY A 147 6.74 5.83 0.56
C GLY A 147 7.06 5.15 -0.78
N LYS A 148 7.61 3.93 -0.74
CA LYS A 148 7.86 3.11 -1.93
C LYS A 148 6.63 2.33 -2.39
N ILE A 149 5.59 2.27 -1.57
CA ILE A 149 4.35 1.55 -1.83
C ILE A 149 3.27 2.58 -2.16
N GLU A 150 2.70 2.50 -3.35
CA GLU A 150 1.76 3.51 -3.88
C GLU A 150 0.59 3.76 -2.93
N THR A 151 -0.02 2.71 -2.39
CA THR A 151 -1.18 2.80 -1.49
C THR A 151 -0.88 3.44 -0.14
N THR A 152 0.39 3.47 0.29
CA THR A 152 0.79 4.06 1.58
C THR A 152 1.60 5.35 1.45
N LYS A 153 1.83 5.81 0.22
CA LYS A 153 2.68 6.97 -0.09
C LYS A 153 2.19 8.24 0.60
N MET A 154 0.88 8.51 0.58
CA MET A 154 0.30 9.66 1.28
C MET A 154 0.46 9.56 2.80
N LEU A 155 0.31 8.36 3.37
CA LEU A 155 0.56 8.11 4.80
C LEU A 155 2.04 8.32 5.16
N SER A 156 2.95 7.92 4.26
CA SER A 156 4.39 8.18 4.39
C SER A 156 4.68 9.68 4.49
N TYR A 157 4.14 10.49 3.56
CA TYR A 157 4.29 11.94 3.60
C TYR A 157 3.79 12.54 4.92
N ARG A 158 2.61 12.10 5.37
CA ARG A 158 2.04 12.58 6.64
C ARG A 158 2.90 12.23 7.84
N GLY A 159 3.45 11.00 7.86
CA GLY A 159 4.35 10.56 8.92
C GLY A 159 5.67 11.33 8.94
N LEU A 160 6.32 11.48 7.79
CA LEU A 160 7.58 12.24 7.64
C LEU A 160 7.38 13.73 7.98
N TYR A 161 6.26 14.32 7.54
CA TYR A 161 5.88 15.68 7.91
C TYR A 161 5.73 15.84 9.42
N THR A 162 5.05 14.90 10.10
CA THR A 162 4.88 14.94 11.55
C THR A 162 6.22 14.89 12.28
N LEU A 163 7.16 14.07 11.82
CA LEU A 163 8.52 14.01 12.36
C LEU A 163 9.30 15.31 12.14
N SER A 164 9.17 15.92 10.95
CA SER A 164 9.79 17.20 10.61
C SER A 164 9.24 18.34 11.48
N LYS A 165 7.92 18.38 11.69
CA LYS A 165 7.26 19.36 12.55
C LYS A 165 7.74 19.28 14.00
N ASN A 166 7.90 18.05 14.53
CA ASN A 166 8.42 17.82 15.89
C ASN A 166 9.89 18.26 16.04
N SER A 167 10.68 18.20 14.95
CA SER A 167 12.07 18.67 14.94
C SER A 167 12.21 20.19 14.72
N LYS A 168 11.10 20.93 14.66
CA LYS A 168 11.04 22.37 14.46
C LYS A 168 11.80 22.83 13.19
N ASN A 169 11.77 22.05 12.12
CA ASN A 169 12.37 22.41 10.83
C ASN A 169 11.27 22.75 9.82
N PRO A 170 10.84 24.05 9.74
CA PRO A 170 9.75 24.45 8.87
C PRO A 170 10.08 24.28 7.38
N GLN A 171 11.33 24.47 7.00
CA GLN A 171 11.75 24.34 5.60
C GLN A 171 11.56 22.91 5.09
N LYS A 172 12.03 21.93 5.86
CA LYS A 172 11.84 20.51 5.54
C LYS A 172 10.37 20.10 5.56
N SER A 173 9.58 20.73 6.44
CA SER A 173 8.13 20.50 6.49
C SER A 173 7.44 20.97 5.22
N ILE A 174 7.81 22.15 4.71
CA ILE A 174 7.29 22.72 3.45
C ILE A 174 7.68 21.83 2.26
N GLU A 175 8.93 21.37 2.19
CA GLU A 175 9.42 20.49 1.12
C GLU A 175 8.60 19.20 1.05
N LEU A 176 8.42 18.51 2.18
CA LEU A 176 7.63 17.29 2.26
C LEU A 176 6.14 17.49 1.88
N LEU A 177 5.58 18.66 2.27
CA LEU A 177 4.20 18.97 1.92
C LEU A 177 4.06 19.32 0.43
N LYS A 178 5.05 19.96 -0.20
CA LYS A 178 5.08 20.18 -1.65
C LYS A 178 5.17 18.88 -2.43
N ASP A 179 5.99 17.94 -1.97
CA ASP A 179 6.07 16.60 -2.58
C ASP A 179 4.73 15.86 -2.46
N ALA A 180 4.06 15.98 -1.30
CA ALA A 180 2.73 15.41 -1.09
C ALA A 180 1.66 16.10 -1.98
N GLU A 181 1.72 17.42 -2.15
CA GLU A 181 0.84 18.18 -3.05
C GLU A 181 1.04 17.78 -4.52
N THR A 182 2.28 17.56 -4.94
CA THR A 182 2.60 17.08 -6.28
C THR A 182 2.01 15.70 -6.55
N TYR A 183 1.99 14.84 -5.53
CA TYR A 183 1.40 13.52 -5.62
C TYR A 183 -0.16 13.56 -5.62
N ASN A 184 -0.76 14.39 -4.79
CA ASN A 184 -2.21 14.63 -4.75
C ASN A 184 -2.51 16.10 -4.41
N SER A 185 -2.78 16.90 -5.43
CA SER A 185 -2.97 18.34 -5.34
C SER A 185 -4.25 18.77 -4.59
N ALA A 186 -5.21 17.88 -4.44
CA ALA A 186 -6.51 18.17 -3.80
C ALA A 186 -6.60 17.62 -2.36
N GLU A 187 -5.51 17.14 -1.79
CA GLU A 187 -5.51 16.54 -0.45
C GLU A 187 -5.69 17.60 0.64
N PRO A 188 -6.84 17.63 1.36
CA PRO A 188 -7.19 18.75 2.23
C PRO A 188 -6.19 19.02 3.34
N TRP A 189 -5.65 17.96 3.98
CA TRP A 189 -4.71 18.12 5.09
C TRP A 189 -3.36 18.71 4.62
N VAL A 190 -2.93 18.40 3.38
CA VAL A 190 -1.68 18.93 2.81
C VAL A 190 -1.80 20.44 2.61
N ILE A 191 -2.91 20.87 1.99
CA ILE A 191 -3.18 22.27 1.71
C ILE A 191 -3.29 23.07 3.02
N ASP A 192 -4.00 22.52 4.02
CA ASP A 192 -4.16 23.15 5.34
C ASP A 192 -2.82 23.32 6.08
N GLU A 193 -1.98 22.26 6.08
CA GLU A 193 -0.68 22.33 6.75
C GLU A 193 0.33 23.19 5.97
N LEU A 194 0.27 23.25 4.62
CA LEU A 194 1.05 24.21 3.81
C LEU A 194 0.73 25.64 4.18
N LEU A 195 -0.56 25.98 4.29
CA LEU A 195 -0.99 27.30 4.71
C LEU A 195 -0.37 27.67 6.07
N LYS A 196 -0.50 26.75 7.06
CA LYS A 196 0.08 26.97 8.41
C LYS A 196 1.61 27.17 8.35
N CYS A 197 2.33 26.38 7.57
CA CYS A 197 3.77 26.52 7.42
C CYS A 197 4.15 27.86 6.81
N TYR A 198 3.44 28.34 5.77
CA TYR A 198 3.72 29.62 5.16
C TYR A 198 3.37 30.81 6.07
N LEU A 199 2.31 30.70 6.87
CA LEU A 199 1.98 31.72 7.87
C LEU A 199 3.06 31.82 8.94
N VAL A 200 3.58 30.68 9.44
CA VAL A 200 4.65 30.65 10.45
C VAL A 200 5.97 31.20 9.89
N THR A 201 6.26 30.94 8.62
CA THR A 201 7.47 31.43 7.96
C THR A 201 7.31 32.83 7.35
N GLN A 202 6.16 33.47 7.57
CA GLN A 202 5.83 34.80 7.03
C GLN A 202 5.94 34.91 5.51
N ASN A 203 5.79 33.78 4.81
CA ASN A 203 5.74 33.76 3.35
C ASN A 203 4.32 34.06 2.87
N TRP A 204 3.93 35.34 2.97
CA TRP A 204 2.57 35.82 2.72
C TRP A 204 2.09 35.58 1.29
N LYS A 205 3.01 35.67 0.31
CA LYS A 205 2.71 35.40 -1.10
C LYS A 205 2.26 33.95 -1.28
N SER A 206 3.09 32.99 -0.85
CA SER A 206 2.74 31.56 -0.94
C SER A 206 1.51 31.20 -0.10
N ALA A 207 1.35 31.83 1.09
CA ALA A 207 0.14 31.65 1.90
C ALA A 207 -1.12 32.09 1.16
N SER A 208 -1.04 33.22 0.44
CA SER A 208 -2.13 33.75 -0.38
C SER A 208 -2.50 32.81 -1.51
N GLU A 209 -1.51 32.25 -2.24
CA GLU A 209 -1.69 31.26 -3.32
C GLU A 209 -2.34 29.95 -2.81
N VAL A 210 -1.90 29.47 -1.66
CA VAL A 210 -2.49 28.27 -1.04
C VAL A 210 -3.95 28.51 -0.64
N LEU A 211 -4.27 29.70 -0.13
CA LEU A 211 -5.64 30.04 0.21
C LEU A 211 -6.55 30.10 -1.04
N ASP A 212 -6.02 30.56 -2.19
CA ASP A 212 -6.73 30.55 -3.47
C ASP A 212 -7.04 29.11 -3.91
N LYS A 213 -6.08 28.19 -3.74
CA LYS A 213 -6.30 26.74 -3.96
C LYS A 213 -7.38 26.18 -3.03
N MET A 214 -7.38 26.55 -1.75
CA MET A 214 -8.42 26.11 -0.81
C MET A 214 -9.82 26.52 -1.28
N LEU A 215 -9.97 27.71 -1.83
CA LEU A 215 -11.24 28.16 -2.38
C LEU A 215 -11.61 27.40 -3.65
N ALA A 216 -10.65 27.21 -4.58
CA ALA A 216 -10.85 26.48 -5.83
C ALA A 216 -11.29 25.03 -5.58
N HIS A 217 -10.71 24.36 -4.60
CA HIS A 217 -11.08 23.01 -4.18
C HIS A 217 -12.29 22.95 -3.24
N LYS A 218 -12.98 24.09 -2.98
CA LYS A 218 -14.14 24.18 -2.08
C LYS A 218 -13.87 23.72 -0.65
N LEU A 219 -12.64 23.80 -0.19
CA LEU A 219 -12.24 23.44 1.18
C LEU A 219 -12.59 24.54 2.20
N ILE A 220 -12.85 25.74 1.71
CA ILE A 220 -13.19 26.91 2.53
C ILE A 220 -14.37 27.65 1.89
N SER A 221 -15.26 28.22 2.73
CA SER A 221 -16.35 29.07 2.25
C SER A 221 -15.83 30.44 1.80
N ARG A 222 -16.52 31.08 0.85
CA ARG A 222 -16.18 32.43 0.34
C ARG A 222 -16.04 33.45 1.45
N LYS A 223 -16.89 33.40 2.46
CA LYS A 223 -16.84 34.31 3.62
C LYS A 223 -15.54 34.15 4.41
N LYS A 224 -15.16 32.88 4.73
CA LYS A 224 -13.91 32.59 5.44
C LYS A 224 -12.69 32.93 4.58
N TYR A 225 -12.74 32.61 3.28
CA TYR A 225 -11.70 32.99 2.34
C TYR A 225 -11.44 34.50 2.36
N ASN A 226 -12.47 35.33 2.19
CA ASN A 226 -12.34 36.80 2.18
C ASN A 226 -11.70 37.32 3.48
N LEU A 227 -12.12 36.75 4.62
CA LEU A 227 -11.55 37.11 5.92
C LEU A 227 -10.06 36.77 6.01
N HIS A 228 -9.69 35.51 5.71
CA HIS A 228 -8.31 35.08 5.82
C HIS A 228 -7.42 35.76 4.78
N LYS A 229 -7.91 35.93 3.54
CA LYS A 229 -7.19 36.60 2.46
C LYS A 229 -6.89 38.05 2.82
N SER A 230 -7.87 38.78 3.39
CA SER A 230 -7.64 40.16 3.82
C SER A 230 -6.57 40.25 4.91
N ILE A 231 -6.54 39.31 5.87
CA ILE A 231 -5.50 39.28 6.90
C ILE A 231 -4.12 39.02 6.28
N ILE A 232 -3.99 38.04 5.39
CA ILE A 232 -2.73 37.71 4.72
C ILE A 232 -2.22 38.89 3.90
N LEU A 233 -3.09 39.51 3.12
CA LEU A 233 -2.73 40.70 2.32
C LEU A 233 -2.30 41.87 3.19
N THR A 234 -2.96 42.11 4.32
CA THR A 234 -2.58 43.15 5.28
C THR A 234 -1.21 42.88 5.89
N SER A 235 -0.96 41.62 6.29
CA SER A 235 0.34 41.24 6.84
C SER A 235 1.47 41.34 5.80
N HIS A 236 1.17 41.07 4.53
CA HIS A 236 2.12 41.23 3.42
C HIS A 236 2.37 42.72 3.16
N ALA A 237 1.34 43.56 3.17
CA ALA A 237 1.46 44.99 3.03
C ALA A 237 2.36 45.60 4.12
N LEU A 238 2.16 45.22 5.39
CA LEU A 238 2.99 45.68 6.50
C LEU A 238 4.47 45.30 6.33
N LEU A 239 4.76 44.10 5.80
CA LEU A 239 6.13 43.66 5.53
C LEU A 239 6.80 44.50 4.42
N LEU A 240 6.03 44.88 3.41
CA LEU A 240 6.51 45.60 2.24
C LEU A 240 6.49 47.15 2.40
N GLU A 241 5.95 47.68 3.49
CA GLU A 241 5.70 49.10 3.70
C GLU A 241 6.95 49.93 3.48
N GLU A 242 8.08 49.54 4.04
CA GLU A 242 9.37 50.24 3.89
C GLU A 242 10.09 49.92 2.58
N GLN A 243 9.92 48.69 2.06
CA GLN A 243 10.69 48.23 0.90
C GLN A 243 10.04 48.57 -0.44
N ASN A 244 8.71 48.48 -0.52
CA ASN A 244 7.91 48.76 -1.71
C ASN A 244 6.54 49.35 -1.33
N PRO A 245 6.48 50.64 -0.98
CA PRO A 245 5.25 51.28 -0.53
C PRO A 245 4.10 51.22 -1.55
N SER A 246 4.41 51.27 -2.84
CA SER A 246 3.40 51.23 -3.91
C SER A 246 2.67 49.89 -3.95
N GLU A 247 3.38 48.78 -3.80
CA GLU A 247 2.83 47.46 -3.71
C GLU A 247 2.07 47.22 -2.38
N ALA A 248 2.65 47.75 -1.29
CA ALA A 248 2.00 47.68 0.04
C ALA A 248 0.64 48.38 0.05
N ILE A 249 0.48 49.57 -0.57
CA ILE A 249 -0.81 50.23 -0.73
C ILE A 249 -1.79 49.35 -1.51
N SER A 250 -1.36 48.81 -2.64
CA SER A 250 -2.22 47.95 -3.46
C SER A 250 -2.76 46.79 -2.66
N LEU A 251 -1.89 46.08 -1.93
CA LEU A 251 -2.27 44.96 -1.07
C LEU A 251 -3.21 45.34 0.05
N ALA A 252 -2.99 46.51 0.70
CA ALA A 252 -3.86 47.00 1.75
C ALA A 252 -5.25 47.38 1.21
N LEU A 253 -5.32 48.02 0.05
CA LEU A 253 -6.59 48.35 -0.60
C LEU A 253 -7.36 47.09 -1.03
N ASP A 254 -6.68 46.07 -1.54
CA ASP A 254 -7.29 44.78 -1.89
C ASP A 254 -7.77 44.03 -0.64
N ALA A 255 -7.06 44.13 0.47
CA ALA A 255 -7.54 43.60 1.77
C ALA A 255 -8.83 44.28 2.22
N ILE A 256 -8.95 45.60 2.09
CA ILE A 256 -10.14 46.37 2.43
C ILE A 256 -11.33 45.99 1.53
N LYS A 257 -11.11 45.81 0.22
CA LYS A 257 -12.17 45.35 -0.72
C LYS A 257 -12.75 44.00 -0.31
N LEU A 258 -11.88 43.06 0.18
CA LEU A 258 -12.30 41.75 0.61
C LEU A 258 -13.02 41.74 1.95
N ASN A 259 -12.58 42.59 2.87
CA ASN A 259 -13.16 42.72 4.20
C ASN A 259 -13.10 44.20 4.70
N LYS A 260 -14.19 44.90 4.55
CA LYS A 260 -14.32 46.32 4.96
C LYS A 260 -14.11 46.56 6.47
N SER A 261 -14.26 45.54 7.28
CA SER A 261 -14.06 45.58 8.73
C SER A 261 -12.61 45.38 9.15
N GLN A 262 -11.66 45.25 8.20
CA GLN A 262 -10.24 45.06 8.50
C GLN A 262 -9.56 46.39 8.84
N ILE A 263 -9.70 46.81 10.07
CA ILE A 263 -9.22 48.12 10.57
C ILE A 263 -7.72 48.29 10.32
N ILE A 264 -6.90 47.25 10.54
CA ILE A 264 -5.46 47.32 10.36
C ILE A 264 -5.10 47.62 8.90
N ALA A 265 -5.80 47.03 7.91
CA ALA A 265 -5.59 47.33 6.50
C ALA A 265 -5.88 48.80 6.18
N VAL A 266 -6.97 49.38 6.75
CA VAL A 266 -7.33 50.76 6.58
C VAL A 266 -6.27 51.71 7.16
N ILE A 267 -5.80 51.44 8.39
CA ILE A 267 -4.75 52.22 9.02
C ILE A 267 -3.44 52.14 8.22
N THR A 268 -3.07 50.95 7.76
CA THR A 268 -1.85 50.76 6.95
C THR A 268 -1.93 51.55 5.64
N ALA A 269 -3.03 51.44 4.90
CA ALA A 269 -3.23 52.15 3.65
C ALA A 269 -3.19 53.70 3.88
N ALA A 270 -3.90 54.19 4.88
CA ALA A 270 -3.94 55.61 5.21
C ALA A 270 -2.54 56.15 5.59
N ARG A 271 -1.77 55.43 6.39
CA ARG A 271 -0.42 55.80 6.80
C ARG A 271 0.49 55.94 5.59
N ILE A 272 0.56 54.91 4.74
CA ILE A 272 1.45 54.89 3.57
C ILE A 272 1.06 55.98 2.57
N LEU A 273 -0.26 56.19 2.32
CA LEU A 273 -0.73 57.27 1.43
C LEU A 273 -0.38 58.64 1.97
N SER A 274 -0.52 58.85 3.29
CA SER A 274 -0.12 60.10 3.95
C SER A 274 1.37 60.41 3.81
N GLU A 275 2.24 59.36 3.99
CA GLU A 275 3.68 59.47 3.84
C GLU A 275 4.12 59.79 2.39
N GLN A 276 3.34 59.30 1.41
CA GLN A 276 3.58 59.63 -0.01
C GLN A 276 3.01 60.98 -0.46
N GLY A 277 2.39 61.69 0.46
CA GLY A 277 1.81 63.01 0.15
C GLY A 277 0.42 62.95 -0.52
N GLU A 278 -0.16 61.78 -0.71
CA GLU A 278 -1.49 61.59 -1.32
C GLU A 278 -2.64 61.74 -0.25
N ARG A 279 -2.63 62.84 0.51
CA ARG A 279 -3.54 63.08 1.63
C ARG A 279 -5.04 63.00 1.26
N ALA A 280 -5.37 63.33 0.01
CA ALA A 280 -6.77 63.26 -0.46
C ALA A 280 -7.29 61.82 -0.63
N ARG A 281 -6.40 60.80 -0.71
CA ARG A 281 -6.71 59.39 -0.84
C ARG A 281 -6.54 58.63 0.48
N ALA A 282 -5.82 59.18 1.44
CA ALA A 282 -5.67 58.64 2.78
C ALA A 282 -6.91 58.89 3.65
#